data_c3d69352b74ee44e8ad532f4c76a9683
#
_entry.id   c3d69352b74ee44e8ad532f4c76a9683
#
_cell.length_a   1.000
_cell.length_b   1.000
_cell.length_c   1.000
_cell.angle_alpha   90.00
_cell.angle_beta   90.00
_cell.angle_gamma   90.00
#
_symmetry.space_group_name_H-M   'P 1'
#
loop_
_entity.id
_entity.type
_entity.pdbx_description
1 polymer ?
#
loop_
_entity_poly.entity_id
_entity_poly.type
_entity_poly.pdbx_seq_one_letter_code
_entity_poly.pdbx_strand_id
1 'polypeptide(L)'
;MANVNYPTIEDAIGKTPLVALQRIDAADNSKRGNVILGKLEGNNPAGSVKDRPALSMIKRAEERGEIKPGHTLIEATSGNTGIALAMAAAIKGYRMVLIMPEDLSVERAQTMKAFGAELLLTPKSGGMEYARDLAENMQREGKGRVLDQFANADNPRIHYETTGPELWEQTGGKITHFVSAMGTTGTITGVSRFLKEKNPAVKIVGAQPSEGSRIPGIRKWPQEYLPKIYDPSAVDEQVSVSQDDAEEMCRRLACEEGIFAGISAAGALWVAQQVAKTVDNATIVFVVCDRGDRYLSTGVFPA
;
A
#
# COMPACT_ATOMS: atom_id res chain seq x y z
N MET A 1 42.07 6.32 1.98
CA MET A 1 40.79 7.05 2.18
C MET A 1 39.79 6.02 2.64
N ALA A 2 39.12 6.20 3.78
CA ALA A 2 38.06 5.29 4.23
C ALA A 2 36.93 5.35 3.19
N ASN A 3 36.49 4.20 2.67
CA ASN A 3 35.33 4.11 1.81
C ASN A 3 34.10 4.51 2.66
N VAL A 4 33.71 5.75 2.56
CA VAL A 4 32.46 6.22 3.17
C VAL A 4 31.32 5.67 2.28
N ASN A 5 30.62 4.69 2.79
CA ASN A 5 29.46 4.12 2.09
C ASN A 5 28.26 5.03 2.37
N TYR A 6 27.92 5.89 1.42
CA TYR A 6 26.75 6.74 1.50
C TYR A 6 25.49 5.92 1.20
N PRO A 7 24.34 6.24 1.88
CA PRO A 7 23.07 5.57 1.58
C PRO A 7 22.62 5.86 0.15
N THR A 8 21.99 4.88 -0.47
CA THR A 8 21.38 4.97 -1.79
C THR A 8 19.86 5.21 -1.66
N ILE A 9 19.18 5.37 -2.80
CA ILE A 9 17.73 5.54 -2.78
C ILE A 9 16.99 4.27 -2.26
N GLU A 10 17.59 3.09 -2.37
CA GLU A 10 17.06 1.85 -1.77
C GLU A 10 16.99 1.95 -0.24
N ASP A 11 17.96 2.58 0.39
CA ASP A 11 18.06 2.73 1.84
C ASP A 11 17.04 3.74 2.40
N ALA A 12 16.45 4.56 1.53
CA ALA A 12 15.39 5.50 1.86
C ALA A 12 13.99 4.85 1.86
N ILE A 13 13.86 3.60 1.40
CA ILE A 13 12.61 2.86 1.44
C ILE A 13 12.40 2.29 2.85
N GLY A 14 11.24 2.58 3.43
CA GLY A 14 10.95 2.22 4.81
C GLY A 14 11.37 3.30 5.81
N LYS A 15 11.41 2.95 7.10
CA LYS A 15 11.67 3.86 8.22
C LYS A 15 10.80 5.12 8.19
N THR A 16 9.58 4.94 7.71
CA THR A 16 8.62 6.03 7.53
C THR A 16 8.15 6.58 8.87
N PRO A 17 7.80 7.88 8.96
CA PRO A 17 7.30 8.47 10.19
C PRO A 17 6.00 7.83 10.68
N LEU A 18 5.82 7.82 12.00
CA LEU A 18 4.55 7.58 12.67
C LEU A 18 4.14 8.88 13.37
N VAL A 19 2.97 9.44 13.08
CA VAL A 19 2.51 10.72 13.60
C VAL A 19 1.16 10.60 14.29
N ALA A 20 0.96 11.34 15.37
CA ALA A 20 -0.32 11.38 16.08
C ALA A 20 -1.25 12.41 15.42
N LEU A 21 -2.52 12.05 15.25
CA LEU A 21 -3.57 12.98 14.87
C LEU A 21 -3.92 13.85 16.08
N GLN A 22 -4.14 15.15 15.84
CA GLN A 22 -4.33 16.13 16.90
C GLN A 22 -5.70 16.83 16.86
N ARG A 23 -6.41 16.79 15.75
CA ARG A 23 -7.64 17.56 15.54
C ARG A 23 -8.84 16.71 15.19
N ILE A 24 -8.68 15.74 14.31
CA ILE A 24 -9.79 14.87 13.88
C ILE A 24 -10.32 14.08 15.08
N ASP A 25 -11.56 14.40 15.49
CA ASP A 25 -12.28 13.79 16.61
C ASP A 25 -11.48 13.81 17.94
N ALA A 26 -10.60 14.79 18.12
CA ALA A 26 -9.64 14.87 19.23
C ALA A 26 -10.32 14.89 20.60
N ALA A 27 -11.45 15.60 20.73
CA ALA A 27 -12.18 15.70 22.01
C ALA A 27 -12.73 14.34 22.47
N ASP A 28 -13.29 13.55 21.55
CA ASP A 28 -13.86 12.24 21.87
C ASP A 28 -12.77 11.21 22.11
N ASN A 29 -11.70 11.23 21.32
CA ASN A 29 -10.51 10.37 21.53
C ASN A 29 -9.87 10.66 22.90
N SER A 30 -9.70 11.95 23.26
CA SER A 30 -9.13 12.34 24.55
C SER A 30 -9.99 11.90 25.73
N LYS A 31 -11.32 12.02 25.65
CA LYS A 31 -12.23 11.54 26.72
C LYS A 31 -12.10 10.02 26.96
N ARG A 32 -11.82 9.27 25.90
CA ARG A 32 -11.64 7.83 25.96
C ARG A 32 -10.19 7.40 26.26
N GLY A 33 -9.25 8.33 26.31
CA GLY A 33 -7.82 8.03 26.43
C GLY A 33 -7.22 7.38 25.19
N ASN A 34 -7.86 7.50 24.02
CA ASN A 34 -7.40 6.92 22.78
C ASN A 34 -6.39 7.84 22.07
N VAL A 35 -5.42 7.22 21.40
CA VAL A 35 -4.48 7.90 20.50
C VAL A 35 -4.57 7.25 19.11
N ILE A 36 -4.75 8.06 18.07
CA ILE A 36 -4.74 7.59 16.68
C ILE A 36 -3.46 8.06 16.00
N LEU A 37 -2.75 7.11 15.42
CA LEU A 37 -1.43 7.32 14.79
C LEU A 37 -1.48 6.94 13.31
N GLY A 38 -0.97 7.82 12.44
CA GLY A 38 -0.80 7.56 11.01
C GLY A 38 0.62 7.15 10.65
N LYS A 39 0.80 5.97 10.05
CA LYS A 39 2.07 5.52 9.48
C LYS A 39 2.20 6.07 8.07
N LEU A 40 3.10 7.05 7.88
CA LEU A 40 3.21 7.85 6.64
C LEU A 40 3.97 7.12 5.52
N GLU A 41 3.39 6.09 4.95
CA GLU A 41 3.99 5.31 3.85
C GLU A 41 4.10 6.10 2.53
N GLY A 42 3.39 7.21 2.39
CA GLY A 42 3.60 8.18 1.32
C GLY A 42 4.98 8.85 1.32
N ASN A 43 5.75 8.72 2.40
CA ASN A 43 7.12 9.25 2.51
C ASN A 43 8.17 8.33 1.90
N ASN A 44 7.81 7.13 1.44
CA ASN A 44 8.73 6.32 0.62
C ASN A 44 9.06 7.06 -0.70
N PRO A 45 10.22 6.79 -1.32
CA PRO A 45 10.71 7.53 -2.50
C PRO A 45 9.75 7.58 -3.69
N ALA A 46 9.09 6.48 -4.05
CA ALA A 46 8.06 6.49 -5.08
C ALA A 46 6.68 6.91 -4.54
N GLY A 47 6.59 7.27 -3.26
CA GLY A 47 5.45 7.90 -2.61
C GLY A 47 4.34 6.96 -2.17
N SER A 48 4.62 5.68 -1.89
CA SER A 48 3.61 4.77 -1.36
C SER A 48 4.15 3.58 -0.58
N VAL A 49 3.25 2.89 0.11
CA VAL A 49 3.51 1.62 0.78
C VAL A 49 4.02 0.53 -0.17
N LYS A 50 3.79 0.67 -1.47
CA LYS A 50 4.18 -0.32 -2.49
C LYS A 50 5.67 -0.30 -2.83
N ASP A 51 6.40 0.72 -2.42
CA ASP A 51 7.86 0.79 -2.60
C ASP A 51 8.57 -0.38 -1.91
N ARG A 52 8.07 -0.75 -0.71
CA ARG A 52 8.61 -1.87 0.05
C ARG A 52 8.47 -3.21 -0.67
N PRO A 53 7.25 -3.67 -1.02
CA PRO A 53 7.09 -4.96 -1.71
C PRO A 53 7.69 -4.95 -3.12
N ALA A 54 7.68 -3.83 -3.86
CA ALA A 54 8.27 -3.77 -5.19
C ALA A 54 9.77 -4.06 -5.16
N LEU A 55 10.51 -3.39 -4.27
CA LEU A 55 11.94 -3.65 -4.12
C LEU A 55 12.20 -5.06 -3.57
N SER A 56 11.41 -5.51 -2.59
CA SER A 56 11.53 -6.85 -1.99
C SER A 56 11.37 -7.97 -3.02
N MET A 57 10.31 -7.91 -3.84
CA MET A 57 10.05 -8.91 -4.88
C MET A 57 11.21 -9.01 -5.88
N ILE A 58 11.78 -7.88 -6.31
CA ILE A 58 12.92 -7.86 -7.23
C ILE A 58 14.17 -8.42 -6.55
N LYS A 59 14.56 -7.90 -5.38
CA LYS A 59 15.79 -8.34 -4.67
C LYS A 59 15.76 -9.83 -4.37
N ARG A 60 14.64 -10.34 -3.90
CA ARG A 60 14.54 -11.76 -3.56
C ARG A 60 14.46 -12.67 -4.79
N ALA A 61 13.88 -12.21 -5.88
CA ALA A 61 13.97 -12.92 -7.15
C ALA A 61 15.42 -12.96 -7.69
N GLU A 62 16.21 -11.90 -7.49
CA GLU A 62 17.65 -11.90 -7.77
C GLU A 62 18.40 -12.90 -6.90
N GLU A 63 18.14 -12.89 -5.57
CA GLU A 63 18.78 -13.79 -4.61
C GLU A 63 18.50 -15.28 -4.94
N ARG A 64 17.30 -15.58 -5.47
CA ARG A 64 16.93 -16.94 -5.92
C ARG A 64 17.45 -17.27 -7.31
N GLY A 65 18.08 -16.33 -8.02
CA GLY A 65 18.57 -16.51 -9.39
C GLY A 65 17.47 -16.58 -10.46
N GLU A 66 16.26 -16.14 -10.14
CA GLU A 66 15.09 -16.15 -11.06
C GLU A 66 15.19 -15.03 -12.10
N ILE A 67 15.80 -13.93 -11.72
CA ILE A 67 16.02 -12.75 -12.57
C ILE A 67 17.43 -12.20 -12.36
N LYS A 68 17.91 -11.42 -13.32
CA LYS A 68 19.18 -10.67 -13.24
C LYS A 68 19.05 -9.33 -13.97
N PRO A 69 19.84 -8.32 -13.60
CA PRO A 69 19.86 -7.02 -14.31
C PRO A 69 19.88 -7.19 -15.83
N GLY A 70 19.13 -6.36 -16.53
CA GLY A 70 18.92 -6.43 -17.98
C GLY A 70 17.72 -7.30 -18.42
N HIS A 71 17.15 -8.15 -17.54
CA HIS A 71 15.91 -8.85 -17.87
C HIS A 71 14.72 -7.89 -17.95
N THR A 72 13.67 -8.31 -18.66
CA THR A 72 12.40 -7.61 -18.69
C THR A 72 11.48 -8.12 -17.58
N LEU A 73 10.98 -7.21 -16.76
CA LEU A 73 9.93 -7.46 -15.79
C LEU A 73 8.60 -7.00 -16.36
N ILE A 74 7.54 -7.72 -16.08
CA ILE A 74 6.18 -7.45 -16.54
C ILE A 74 5.25 -7.44 -15.34
N GLU A 75 4.33 -6.48 -15.27
CA GLU A 75 3.27 -6.49 -14.25
C GLU A 75 2.00 -5.84 -14.79
N ALA A 76 0.86 -6.46 -14.49
CA ALA A 76 -0.45 -5.89 -14.76
C ALA A 76 -0.90 -5.06 -13.55
N THR A 77 -0.81 -3.73 -13.67
CA THR A 77 -1.17 -2.82 -12.57
C THR A 77 -1.33 -1.38 -13.07
N SER A 78 -2.36 -0.70 -12.58
CA SER A 78 -2.64 0.71 -12.89
C SER A 78 -2.40 1.66 -11.71
N GLY A 79 -1.89 1.13 -10.59
CA GLY A 79 -1.79 1.89 -9.33
C GLY A 79 -0.37 2.09 -8.83
N ASN A 80 -0.27 2.27 -7.53
CA ASN A 80 1.00 2.52 -6.82
C ASN A 80 2.03 1.42 -7.02
N THR A 81 1.61 0.18 -7.22
CA THR A 81 2.53 -0.93 -7.51
C THR A 81 3.29 -0.69 -8.81
N GLY A 82 2.63 -0.21 -9.86
CA GLY A 82 3.30 0.10 -11.12
C GLY A 82 4.34 1.20 -10.98
N ILE A 83 4.04 2.25 -10.23
CA ILE A 83 5.00 3.34 -9.95
C ILE A 83 6.20 2.79 -9.15
N ALA A 84 5.94 2.02 -8.11
CA ALA A 84 6.97 1.45 -7.26
C ALA A 84 7.87 0.44 -8.01
N LEU A 85 7.28 -0.41 -8.85
CA LEU A 85 8.03 -1.35 -9.70
C LEU A 85 8.85 -0.62 -10.76
N ALA A 86 8.32 0.46 -11.37
CA ALA A 86 9.08 1.27 -12.31
C ALA A 86 10.33 1.89 -11.64
N MET A 87 10.17 2.46 -10.44
CA MET A 87 11.29 2.98 -9.65
C MET A 87 12.29 1.86 -9.30
N ALA A 88 11.82 0.75 -8.74
CA ALA A 88 12.71 -0.34 -8.32
C ALA A 88 13.46 -0.96 -9.52
N ALA A 89 12.78 -1.12 -10.66
CA ALA A 89 13.41 -1.58 -11.90
C ALA A 89 14.48 -0.61 -12.40
N ALA A 90 14.24 0.71 -12.35
CA ALA A 90 15.22 1.72 -12.71
C ALA A 90 16.48 1.64 -11.82
N ILE A 91 16.29 1.52 -10.49
CA ILE A 91 17.39 1.38 -9.51
C ILE A 91 18.23 0.12 -9.81
N LYS A 92 17.58 -0.98 -10.13
CA LYS A 92 18.19 -2.31 -10.26
C LYS A 92 18.62 -2.66 -11.68
N GLY A 93 18.39 -1.78 -12.65
CA GLY A 93 18.80 -1.98 -14.05
C GLY A 93 17.95 -3.01 -14.82
N TYR A 94 16.65 -3.06 -14.52
CA TYR A 94 15.67 -3.87 -15.26
C TYR A 94 14.89 -3.04 -16.27
N ARG A 95 14.49 -3.67 -17.37
CA ARG A 95 13.44 -3.14 -18.23
C ARG A 95 12.09 -3.45 -17.61
N MET A 96 11.22 -2.44 -17.44
CA MET A 96 9.89 -2.62 -16.84
C MET A 96 8.79 -2.37 -17.86
N VAL A 97 7.92 -3.35 -18.06
CA VAL A 97 6.70 -3.27 -18.88
C VAL A 97 5.50 -3.34 -17.95
N LEU A 98 4.68 -2.29 -17.95
CA LEU A 98 3.47 -2.19 -17.15
C LEU A 98 2.24 -2.24 -18.05
N ILE A 99 1.33 -3.16 -17.77
CA ILE A 99 0.13 -3.40 -18.57
C ILE A 99 -1.09 -2.92 -17.80
N MET A 100 -1.92 -2.09 -18.42
CA MET A 100 -3.07 -1.47 -17.75
C MET A 100 -4.12 -0.98 -18.75
N PRO A 101 -5.39 -0.84 -18.32
CA PRO A 101 -6.41 -0.19 -19.12
C PRO A 101 -6.07 1.28 -19.43
N GLU A 102 -6.51 1.76 -20.57
CA GLU A 102 -6.21 3.11 -21.09
C GLU A 102 -6.82 4.28 -20.30
N ASP A 103 -7.76 4.02 -19.38
CA ASP A 103 -8.42 5.02 -18.52
C ASP A 103 -7.65 5.34 -17.23
N LEU A 104 -6.36 5.13 -17.24
CA LEU A 104 -5.44 5.48 -16.16
C LEU A 104 -5.35 7.01 -15.96
N SER A 105 -5.19 7.45 -14.70
CA SER A 105 -4.92 8.86 -14.43
C SER A 105 -3.58 9.33 -15.04
N VAL A 106 -3.59 10.57 -15.53
CA VAL A 106 -2.44 11.18 -16.23
C VAL A 106 -1.19 11.17 -15.34
N GLU A 107 -1.35 11.53 -14.05
CA GLU A 107 -0.26 11.62 -13.08
C GLU A 107 0.47 10.28 -12.90
N ARG A 108 -0.29 9.18 -12.83
CA ARG A 108 0.28 7.85 -12.69
C ARG A 108 1.04 7.42 -13.94
N ALA A 109 0.44 7.63 -15.11
CA ALA A 109 1.09 7.31 -16.38
C ALA A 109 2.41 8.08 -16.56
N GLN A 110 2.39 9.39 -16.26
CA GLN A 110 3.57 10.24 -16.36
C GLN A 110 4.65 9.81 -15.37
N THR A 111 4.29 9.49 -14.13
CA THR A 111 5.25 9.05 -13.11
C THR A 111 5.91 7.72 -13.50
N MET A 112 5.14 6.73 -13.97
CA MET A 112 5.70 5.46 -14.44
C MET A 112 6.67 5.66 -15.61
N LYS A 113 6.31 6.49 -16.58
CA LYS A 113 7.18 6.85 -17.73
C LYS A 113 8.43 7.60 -17.29
N ALA A 114 8.32 8.50 -16.31
CA ALA A 114 9.47 9.23 -15.78
C ALA A 114 10.51 8.32 -15.13
N PHE A 115 10.08 7.20 -14.55
CA PHE A 115 10.98 6.13 -14.08
C PHE A 115 11.48 5.20 -15.21
N GLY A 116 11.11 5.44 -16.47
CA GLY A 116 11.58 4.67 -17.61
C GLY A 116 10.76 3.40 -17.92
N ALA A 117 9.60 3.22 -17.32
CA ALA A 117 8.75 2.07 -17.63
C ALA A 117 8.05 2.24 -19.00
N GLU A 118 7.96 1.13 -19.71
CA GLU A 118 7.13 1.00 -20.91
C GLU A 118 5.68 0.70 -20.50
N LEU A 119 4.73 1.50 -21.02
CA LEU A 119 3.31 1.29 -20.75
C LEU A 119 2.64 0.63 -21.95
N LEU A 120 2.06 -0.55 -21.70
CA LEU A 120 1.22 -1.25 -22.66
C LEU A 120 -0.25 -1.05 -22.26
N LEU A 121 -0.93 -0.16 -22.99
CA LEU A 121 -2.32 0.16 -22.72
C LEU A 121 -3.24 -0.86 -23.36
N THR A 122 -4.24 -1.32 -22.62
CA THR A 122 -5.28 -2.25 -23.08
C THR A 122 -6.63 -1.54 -23.16
N PRO A 123 -7.56 -2.03 -23.98
CA PRO A 123 -8.90 -1.45 -24.05
C PRO A 123 -9.57 -1.40 -22.67
N LYS A 124 -10.22 -0.28 -22.35
CA LYS A 124 -10.95 -0.08 -21.09
C LYS A 124 -11.96 -1.21 -20.81
N SER A 125 -12.64 -1.70 -21.87
CA SER A 125 -13.62 -2.77 -21.78
C SER A 125 -13.08 -4.09 -21.26
N GLY A 126 -11.76 -4.34 -21.41
CA GLY A 126 -11.11 -5.56 -20.93
C GLY A 126 -10.75 -5.52 -19.44
N GLY A 127 -10.74 -4.35 -18.83
CA GLY A 127 -10.41 -4.18 -17.41
C GLY A 127 -9.01 -4.67 -17.04
N MET A 128 -8.81 -4.84 -15.75
CA MET A 128 -7.53 -5.37 -15.22
C MET A 128 -7.37 -6.87 -15.47
N GLU A 129 -8.46 -7.60 -15.65
CA GLU A 129 -8.46 -9.03 -15.95
C GLU A 129 -7.76 -9.30 -17.28
N TYR A 130 -8.13 -8.57 -18.33
CA TYR A 130 -7.48 -8.66 -19.64
C TYR A 130 -5.99 -8.26 -19.57
N ALA A 131 -5.65 -7.24 -18.79
CA ALA A 131 -4.25 -6.84 -18.59
C ALA A 131 -3.42 -7.94 -17.92
N ARG A 132 -3.99 -8.67 -16.96
CA ARG A 132 -3.35 -9.81 -16.28
C ARG A 132 -3.15 -10.98 -17.23
N ASP A 133 -4.18 -11.35 -17.99
CA ASP A 133 -4.09 -12.42 -18.99
C ASP A 133 -3.00 -12.11 -20.03
N LEU A 134 -2.91 -10.85 -20.46
CA LEU A 134 -1.87 -10.41 -21.40
C LEU A 134 -0.46 -10.52 -20.77
N ALA A 135 -0.30 -10.12 -19.51
CA ALA A 135 0.98 -10.26 -18.80
C ALA A 135 1.42 -11.73 -18.69
N GLU A 136 0.50 -12.61 -18.34
CA GLU A 136 0.76 -14.05 -18.25
C GLU A 136 1.08 -14.66 -19.64
N ASN A 137 0.40 -14.23 -20.70
CA ASN A 137 0.69 -14.63 -22.05
C ASN A 137 2.10 -14.21 -22.48
N MET A 138 2.46 -12.94 -22.21
CA MET A 138 3.80 -12.43 -22.52
C MET A 138 4.89 -13.21 -21.77
N GLN A 139 4.65 -13.59 -20.51
CA GLN A 139 5.58 -14.45 -19.77
C GLN A 139 5.69 -15.84 -20.39
N ARG A 140 4.59 -16.47 -20.80
CA ARG A 140 4.61 -17.77 -21.47
C ARG A 140 5.36 -17.73 -22.81
N GLU A 141 5.32 -16.60 -23.50
CA GLU A 141 6.07 -16.36 -24.74
C GLU A 141 7.54 -15.99 -24.50
N GLY A 142 8.01 -15.97 -23.24
CA GLY A 142 9.39 -15.64 -22.90
C GLY A 142 9.76 -14.17 -23.02
N LYS A 143 8.78 -13.25 -23.09
CA LYS A 143 8.98 -11.81 -23.24
C LYS A 143 9.43 -11.10 -21.97
N GLY A 144 9.32 -11.76 -20.82
CA GLY A 144 9.73 -11.25 -19.52
C GLY A 144 9.20 -12.07 -18.35
N ARG A 145 9.46 -11.61 -17.13
CA ARG A 145 9.03 -12.24 -15.88
C ARG A 145 7.94 -11.42 -15.19
N VAL A 146 6.83 -12.05 -14.85
CA VAL A 146 5.77 -11.46 -14.01
C VAL A 146 6.13 -11.68 -12.55
N LEU A 147 6.07 -10.63 -11.72
CA LEU A 147 6.36 -10.72 -10.29
C LEU A 147 5.15 -11.15 -9.46
N ASP A 148 3.94 -10.86 -9.92
CA ASP A 148 2.64 -11.25 -9.34
C ASP A 148 2.47 -10.81 -7.87
N GLN A 149 2.17 -9.53 -7.67
CA GLN A 149 1.97 -8.95 -6.34
C GLN A 149 0.90 -9.64 -5.49
N PHE A 150 -0.02 -10.40 -6.10
CA PHE A 150 -1.14 -11.07 -5.42
C PHE A 150 -0.81 -12.50 -4.95
N ALA A 151 0.26 -13.09 -5.48
CA ALA A 151 0.70 -14.44 -5.13
C ALA A 151 2.14 -14.48 -4.59
N ASN A 152 2.89 -13.42 -4.71
CA ASN A 152 4.30 -13.36 -4.32
C ASN A 152 4.47 -13.22 -2.81
N ALA A 153 5.04 -14.23 -2.17
CA ALA A 153 5.26 -14.27 -0.73
C ALA A 153 6.22 -13.17 -0.22
N ASP A 154 7.05 -12.59 -1.09
CA ASP A 154 7.96 -11.51 -0.74
C ASP A 154 7.24 -10.19 -0.49
N ASN A 155 5.97 -10.06 -0.94
CA ASN A 155 5.12 -8.92 -0.64
C ASN A 155 4.75 -8.86 0.88
N PRO A 156 4.06 -9.82 1.49
CA PRO A 156 3.82 -9.76 2.94
C PRO A 156 5.09 -9.90 3.76
N ARG A 157 6.10 -10.59 3.26
CA ARG A 157 7.37 -10.80 3.96
C ARG A 157 8.07 -9.51 4.31
N ILE A 158 8.17 -8.54 3.39
CA ILE A 158 8.83 -7.26 3.67
C ILE A 158 8.10 -6.46 4.76
N HIS A 159 6.78 -6.56 4.84
CA HIS A 159 6.01 -5.92 5.89
C HIS A 159 6.20 -6.59 7.26
N TYR A 160 6.37 -7.90 7.27
CA TYR A 160 6.76 -8.63 8.47
C TYR A 160 8.18 -8.24 8.94
N GLU A 161 9.13 -8.12 8.01
CA GLU A 161 10.53 -7.82 8.31
C GLU A 161 10.80 -6.35 8.62
N THR A 162 9.95 -5.42 8.17
CA THR A 162 10.22 -3.98 8.29
C THR A 162 9.06 -3.18 8.89
N THR A 163 7.90 -3.14 8.24
CA THR A 163 6.76 -2.30 8.68
C THR A 163 6.26 -2.70 10.07
N GLY A 164 6.13 -3.99 10.34
CA GLY A 164 5.73 -4.51 11.65
C GLY A 164 6.70 -4.11 12.76
N PRO A 165 8.01 -4.40 12.64
CA PRO A 165 9.03 -3.95 13.59
C PRO A 165 9.04 -2.43 13.82
N GLU A 166 8.96 -1.63 12.74
CA GLU A 166 8.90 -0.17 12.84
C GLU A 166 7.70 0.29 13.70
N LEU A 167 6.52 -0.26 13.46
CA LEU A 167 5.31 0.08 14.22
C LEU A 167 5.43 -0.31 15.69
N TRP A 168 6.00 -1.48 15.98
CA TRP A 168 6.22 -1.94 17.34
C TRP A 168 7.17 -1.02 18.10
N GLU A 169 8.30 -0.68 17.49
CA GLU A 169 9.30 0.22 18.06
C GLU A 169 8.75 1.63 18.25
N GLN A 170 8.16 2.21 17.21
CA GLN A 170 7.64 3.59 17.24
C GLN A 170 6.49 3.79 18.23
N THR A 171 5.74 2.74 18.56
CA THR A 171 4.71 2.79 19.59
C THR A 171 5.22 2.37 20.99
N GLY A 172 6.50 2.01 21.11
CA GLY A 172 7.05 1.46 22.34
C GLY A 172 6.34 0.18 22.78
N GLY A 173 5.85 -0.62 21.83
CA GLY A 173 5.07 -1.84 22.07
C GLY A 173 3.65 -1.61 22.60
N LYS A 174 3.16 -0.38 22.59
CA LYS A 174 1.83 -0.01 23.15
C LYS A 174 0.70 -0.07 22.12
N ILE A 175 0.96 -0.44 20.87
CA ILE A 175 -0.07 -0.60 19.84
C ILE A 175 -1.10 -1.63 20.29
N THR A 176 -2.40 -1.23 20.23
CA THR A 176 -3.54 -2.10 20.59
C THR A 176 -4.34 -2.51 19.37
N HIS A 177 -4.41 -1.62 18.37
CA HIS A 177 -5.17 -1.85 17.12
C HIS A 177 -4.32 -1.43 15.92
N PHE A 178 -4.32 -2.27 14.90
CA PHE A 178 -3.72 -1.97 13.59
C PHE A 178 -4.80 -1.99 12.53
N VAL A 179 -4.95 -0.87 11.81
CA VAL A 179 -5.96 -0.69 10.75
C VAL A 179 -5.26 -0.54 9.40
N SER A 180 -5.64 -1.34 8.43
CA SER A 180 -5.06 -1.29 7.09
C SER A 180 -6.09 -1.45 5.99
N ALA A 181 -5.99 -0.63 4.96
CA ALA A 181 -6.73 -0.79 3.72
C ALA A 181 -6.36 -2.11 3.03
N MET A 182 -7.35 -2.88 2.60
CA MET A 182 -7.16 -4.21 2.01
C MET A 182 -7.13 -4.13 0.48
N GLY A 183 -5.92 -4.02 -0.10
CA GLY A 183 -5.69 -4.15 -1.55
C GLY A 183 -5.17 -5.55 -1.89
N THR A 184 -3.86 -5.72 -2.06
CA THR A 184 -3.22 -7.04 -2.23
C THR A 184 -3.25 -7.89 -0.97
N THR A 185 -3.56 -7.29 0.17
CA THR A 185 -3.49 -7.84 1.52
C THR A 185 -2.08 -8.04 2.09
N GLY A 186 -1.04 -7.75 1.32
CA GLY A 186 0.36 -7.97 1.75
C GLY A 186 0.72 -7.21 3.03
N THR A 187 0.33 -5.92 3.13
CA THR A 187 0.61 -5.09 4.30
C THR A 187 -0.05 -5.64 5.56
N ILE A 188 -1.37 -5.90 5.50
CA ILE A 188 -2.11 -6.37 6.66
C ILE A 188 -1.63 -7.76 7.10
N THR A 189 -1.37 -8.66 6.15
CA THR A 189 -0.87 -10.02 6.43
C THR A 189 0.52 -9.98 7.08
N GLY A 190 1.46 -9.23 6.51
CA GLY A 190 2.83 -9.18 7.03
C GLY A 190 2.92 -8.51 8.39
N VAL A 191 2.29 -7.34 8.56
CA VAL A 191 2.27 -6.61 9.83
C VAL A 191 1.55 -7.40 10.92
N SER A 192 0.41 -8.01 10.59
CA SER A 192 -0.36 -8.82 11.53
C SER A 192 0.46 -9.96 12.10
N ARG A 193 1.13 -10.75 11.27
CA ARG A 193 2.00 -11.85 11.72
C ARG A 193 3.01 -11.35 12.75
N PHE A 194 3.73 -10.27 12.45
CA PHE A 194 4.70 -9.71 13.36
C PHE A 194 4.07 -9.22 14.66
N LEU A 195 3.01 -8.44 14.60
CA LEU A 195 2.37 -7.88 15.79
C LEU A 195 1.76 -8.95 16.68
N LYS A 196 1.11 -9.97 16.09
CA LYS A 196 0.54 -11.11 16.84
C LYS A 196 1.62 -11.97 17.52
N GLU A 197 2.79 -12.11 16.93
CA GLU A 197 3.94 -12.77 17.58
C GLU A 197 4.46 -11.96 18.78
N LYS A 198 4.45 -10.62 18.70
CA LYS A 198 4.85 -9.76 19.81
C LYS A 198 3.81 -9.67 20.93
N ASN A 199 2.55 -9.52 20.54
CA ASN A 199 1.41 -9.43 21.44
C ASN A 199 0.13 -9.95 20.74
N PRO A 200 -0.33 -11.17 21.06
CA PRO A 200 -1.53 -11.74 20.47
C PRO A 200 -2.82 -10.94 20.72
N ALA A 201 -2.82 -10.05 21.72
CA ALA A 201 -3.98 -9.21 22.04
C ALA A 201 -4.18 -8.03 21.06
N VAL A 202 -3.17 -7.68 20.27
CA VAL A 202 -3.30 -6.61 19.24
C VAL A 202 -4.39 -6.99 18.26
N LYS A 203 -5.38 -6.09 18.08
CA LYS A 203 -6.48 -6.28 17.13
C LYS A 203 -6.10 -5.79 15.74
N ILE A 204 -6.39 -6.62 14.74
CA ILE A 204 -6.10 -6.34 13.33
C ILE A 204 -7.41 -6.09 12.61
N VAL A 205 -7.55 -4.87 12.08
CA VAL A 205 -8.79 -4.44 11.42
C VAL A 205 -8.51 -4.11 9.95
N GLY A 206 -9.20 -4.81 9.07
CA GLY A 206 -9.16 -4.59 7.63
C GLY A 206 -10.20 -3.57 7.17
N ALA A 207 -9.80 -2.52 6.48
CA ALA A 207 -10.72 -1.60 5.82
C ALA A 207 -10.98 -2.08 4.39
N GLN A 208 -12.24 -2.28 4.03
CA GLN A 208 -12.69 -2.68 2.69
C GLN A 208 -13.80 -1.75 2.17
N PRO A 209 -14.00 -1.61 0.84
CA PRO A 209 -15.08 -0.79 0.34
C PRO A 209 -16.45 -1.42 0.66
N SER A 210 -17.43 -0.59 0.98
CA SER A 210 -18.84 -1.02 1.05
C SER A 210 -19.35 -1.40 -0.34
N GLU A 211 -20.49 -2.08 -0.38
CA GLU A 211 -21.11 -2.48 -1.65
C GLU A 211 -21.38 -1.27 -2.53
N GLY A 212 -21.02 -1.37 -3.81
CA GLY A 212 -21.14 -0.27 -4.79
C GLY A 212 -20.03 0.80 -4.72
N SER A 213 -19.22 0.84 -3.67
CA SER A 213 -18.13 1.81 -3.52
C SER A 213 -16.89 1.41 -4.32
N ARG A 214 -16.25 2.40 -4.97
CA ARG A 214 -15.00 2.24 -5.70
C ARG A 214 -13.92 3.14 -5.10
N ILE A 215 -13.11 2.57 -4.23
CA ILE A 215 -12.01 3.30 -3.58
C ILE A 215 -10.68 2.83 -4.18
N PRO A 216 -9.90 3.72 -4.84
CA PRO A 216 -8.62 3.33 -5.41
C PRO A 216 -7.68 2.73 -4.37
N GLY A 217 -7.09 1.58 -4.68
CA GLY A 217 -6.12 0.91 -3.81
C GLY A 217 -6.70 -0.11 -2.82
N ILE A 218 -8.02 -0.17 -2.65
CA ILE A 218 -8.68 -1.19 -1.83
C ILE A 218 -9.77 -1.93 -2.62
N ARG A 219 -10.00 -3.19 -2.26
CA ARG A 219 -11.01 -4.04 -2.91
C ARG A 219 -11.68 -4.96 -1.92
N LYS A 220 -12.97 -5.20 -2.12
CA LYS A 220 -13.68 -6.34 -1.56
C LYS A 220 -13.55 -7.50 -2.56
N TRP A 221 -12.74 -8.47 -2.23
CA TRP A 221 -12.43 -9.58 -3.13
C TRP A 221 -13.54 -10.62 -3.12
N PRO A 222 -14.08 -11.03 -4.29
CA PRO A 222 -14.84 -12.27 -4.40
C PRO A 222 -13.96 -13.47 -4.02
N GLN A 223 -14.58 -14.53 -3.52
CA GLN A 223 -13.85 -15.70 -3.01
C GLN A 223 -12.89 -16.32 -4.05
N GLU A 224 -13.32 -16.36 -5.32
CA GLU A 224 -12.55 -16.92 -6.43
C GLU A 224 -11.32 -16.08 -6.84
N TYR A 225 -11.29 -14.79 -6.45
CA TYR A 225 -10.22 -13.86 -6.80
C TYR A 225 -9.38 -13.40 -5.60
N LEU A 226 -9.58 -14.04 -4.44
CA LEU A 226 -8.78 -13.72 -3.25
C LEU A 226 -7.28 -13.79 -3.56
N PRO A 227 -6.48 -12.80 -3.16
CA PRO A 227 -5.03 -12.88 -3.28
C PRO A 227 -4.50 -14.14 -2.60
N LYS A 228 -3.60 -14.88 -3.25
CA LYS A 228 -3.01 -16.11 -2.70
C LYS A 228 -2.16 -15.85 -1.45
N ILE A 229 -1.71 -14.61 -1.27
CA ILE A 229 -0.97 -14.17 -0.08
C ILE A 229 -1.88 -13.77 1.08
N TYR A 230 -3.20 -13.75 0.90
CA TYR A 230 -4.15 -13.40 1.94
C TYR A 230 -4.25 -14.52 2.98
N ASP A 231 -4.12 -14.13 4.23
CA ASP A 231 -4.32 -15.00 5.38
C ASP A 231 -5.53 -14.49 6.19
N PRO A 232 -6.71 -15.13 6.05
CA PRO A 232 -7.90 -14.69 6.78
C PRO A 232 -7.72 -14.73 8.30
N SER A 233 -6.89 -15.65 8.81
CA SER A 233 -6.64 -15.77 10.26
C SER A 233 -5.82 -14.61 10.83
N ALA A 234 -5.17 -13.84 9.94
CA ALA A 234 -4.39 -12.67 10.32
C ALA A 234 -5.24 -11.41 10.59
N VAL A 235 -6.55 -11.44 10.27
CA VAL A 235 -7.46 -10.28 10.37
C VAL A 235 -8.58 -10.61 11.35
N ASP A 236 -8.64 -9.87 12.47
CA ASP A 236 -9.66 -10.09 13.51
C ASP A 236 -11.04 -9.56 13.08
N GLU A 237 -11.05 -8.43 12.32
CA GLU A 237 -12.29 -7.76 11.91
C GLU A 237 -12.12 -7.09 10.54
N GLN A 238 -13.20 -7.07 9.76
CA GLN A 238 -13.27 -6.31 8.50
C GLN A 238 -14.40 -5.30 8.57
N VAL A 239 -14.07 -4.03 8.37
CA VAL A 239 -15.03 -2.92 8.42
C VAL A 239 -15.15 -2.31 7.02
N SER A 240 -16.40 -2.16 6.58
CA SER A 240 -16.71 -1.55 5.28
C SER A 240 -16.80 -0.04 5.39
N VAL A 241 -16.21 0.68 4.44
CA VAL A 241 -16.25 2.14 4.32
C VAL A 241 -16.84 2.53 2.96
N SER A 242 -17.72 3.54 2.95
CA SER A 242 -18.24 4.08 1.69
C SER A 242 -17.22 4.95 0.97
N GLN A 243 -17.40 5.14 -0.33
CA GLN A 243 -16.57 6.06 -1.11
C GLN A 243 -16.69 7.49 -0.58
N ASP A 244 -17.91 7.94 -0.29
CA ASP A 244 -18.19 9.29 0.20
C ASP A 244 -17.51 9.55 1.55
N ASP A 245 -17.61 8.62 2.49
CA ASP A 245 -16.93 8.71 3.80
C ASP A 245 -15.41 8.77 3.64
N ALA A 246 -14.84 7.95 2.75
CA ALA A 246 -13.41 7.94 2.50
C ALA A 246 -12.94 9.25 1.84
N GLU A 247 -13.69 9.81 0.90
CA GLU A 247 -13.38 11.07 0.23
C GLU A 247 -13.53 12.27 1.17
N GLU A 248 -14.57 12.30 2.00
CA GLU A 248 -14.72 13.32 3.03
C GLU A 248 -13.57 13.28 4.03
N MET A 249 -13.24 12.10 4.53
CA MET A 249 -12.12 11.92 5.45
C MET A 249 -10.78 12.30 4.79
N CYS A 250 -10.63 12.09 3.48
CA CYS A 250 -9.46 12.51 2.72
C CYS A 250 -9.27 14.03 2.76
N ARG A 251 -10.34 14.79 2.58
CA ARG A 251 -10.34 16.25 2.69
C ARG A 251 -10.08 16.71 4.13
N ARG A 252 -10.72 16.10 5.12
CA ARG A 252 -10.50 16.38 6.55
C ARG A 252 -9.04 16.14 6.96
N LEU A 253 -8.45 15.02 6.52
CA LEU A 253 -7.06 14.69 6.84
C LEU A 253 -6.09 15.74 6.32
N ALA A 254 -6.35 16.29 5.12
CA ALA A 254 -5.55 17.38 4.57
C ALA A 254 -5.76 18.70 5.31
N CYS A 255 -7.02 19.12 5.54
CA CYS A 255 -7.35 20.42 6.10
C CYS A 255 -7.15 20.51 7.61
N GLU A 256 -7.40 19.43 8.34
CA GLU A 256 -7.35 19.42 9.80
C GLU A 256 -5.98 18.96 10.34
N GLU A 257 -5.33 18.00 9.69
CA GLU A 257 -4.07 17.41 10.17
C GLU A 257 -2.84 17.79 9.32
N GLY A 258 -3.05 18.43 8.16
CA GLY A 258 -1.96 18.73 7.23
C GLY A 258 -1.37 17.51 6.55
N ILE A 259 -2.08 16.38 6.55
CA ILE A 259 -1.64 15.12 5.94
C ILE A 259 -2.33 14.97 4.58
N PHE A 260 -1.60 15.26 3.51
CA PHE A 260 -2.10 15.14 2.15
C PHE A 260 -1.97 13.71 1.65
N ALA A 261 -3.00 12.91 1.90
CA ALA A 261 -3.04 11.46 1.65
C ALA A 261 -4.03 11.06 0.55
N GLY A 262 -3.91 9.84 0.05
CA GLY A 262 -4.87 9.27 -0.89
C GLY A 262 -6.11 8.69 -0.22
N ILE A 263 -7.12 8.36 -1.04
CA ILE A 263 -8.46 8.00 -0.59
C ILE A 263 -8.46 6.69 0.23
N SER A 264 -7.61 5.71 -0.12
CA SER A 264 -7.51 4.45 0.65
C SER A 264 -6.97 4.65 2.07
N ALA A 265 -6.03 5.60 2.25
CA ALA A 265 -5.52 5.98 3.56
C ALA A 265 -6.62 6.61 4.42
N ALA A 266 -7.41 7.50 3.81
CA ALA A 266 -8.54 8.14 4.46
C ALA A 266 -9.65 7.16 4.82
N GLY A 267 -9.92 6.18 3.96
CA GLY A 267 -10.82 5.06 4.29
C GLY A 267 -10.34 4.24 5.49
N ALA A 268 -9.03 3.98 5.58
CA ALA A 268 -8.46 3.32 6.76
C ALA A 268 -8.57 4.20 8.02
N LEU A 269 -8.41 5.52 7.92
CA LEU A 269 -8.63 6.43 9.03
C LEU A 269 -10.10 6.45 9.47
N TRP A 270 -11.04 6.50 8.53
CA TRP A 270 -12.47 6.42 8.87
C TRP A 270 -12.77 5.17 9.69
N VAL A 271 -12.24 4.01 9.26
CA VAL A 271 -12.36 2.76 10.02
C VAL A 271 -11.70 2.87 11.40
N ALA A 272 -10.50 3.45 11.49
CA ALA A 272 -9.84 3.67 12.78
C ALA A 272 -10.68 4.52 13.73
N GLN A 273 -11.39 5.53 13.20
CA GLN A 273 -12.33 6.35 13.99
C GLN A 273 -13.56 5.54 14.44
N GLN A 274 -14.09 4.63 13.63
CA GLN A 274 -15.19 3.75 14.07
C GLN A 274 -14.70 2.84 15.22
N VAL A 275 -13.51 2.25 15.11
CA VAL A 275 -12.89 1.47 16.20
C VAL A 275 -12.74 2.31 17.45
N ALA A 276 -12.21 3.54 17.34
CA ALA A 276 -12.00 4.44 18.48
C ALA A 276 -13.27 4.76 19.28
N LYS A 277 -14.44 4.73 18.63
CA LYS A 277 -15.74 4.94 19.30
C LYS A 277 -16.15 3.77 20.23
N THR A 278 -15.55 2.61 20.06
CA THR A 278 -15.93 1.38 20.78
C THR A 278 -14.92 0.93 21.83
N VAL A 279 -13.76 1.59 21.92
CA VAL A 279 -12.65 1.21 22.80
C VAL A 279 -12.18 2.39 23.63
N ASP A 280 -11.52 2.11 24.75
CA ASP A 280 -10.92 3.10 25.64
C ASP A 280 -9.43 2.79 25.88
N ASN A 281 -8.61 3.82 26.13
CA ASN A 281 -7.17 3.73 26.39
C ASN A 281 -6.40 2.97 25.29
N ALA A 282 -6.84 3.12 24.02
CA ALA A 282 -6.27 2.42 22.89
C ALA A 282 -5.21 3.24 22.14
N THR A 283 -4.19 2.57 21.69
CA THR A 283 -3.23 3.08 20.68
C THR A 283 -3.55 2.45 19.34
N ILE A 284 -4.21 3.22 18.48
CA ILE A 284 -4.73 2.77 17.17
C ILE A 284 -3.81 3.30 16.09
N VAL A 285 -3.25 2.42 15.28
CA VAL A 285 -2.41 2.80 14.15
C VAL A 285 -3.11 2.49 12.85
N PHE A 286 -3.18 3.46 11.93
CA PHE A 286 -3.62 3.24 10.54
C PHE A 286 -2.50 3.54 9.55
N VAL A 287 -2.59 2.94 8.35
CA VAL A 287 -1.60 3.13 7.29
C VAL A 287 -2.02 4.25 6.36
N VAL A 288 -1.19 5.30 6.27
CA VAL A 288 -1.29 6.34 5.24
C VAL A 288 -0.58 5.83 4.00
N CYS A 289 -1.33 5.11 3.15
CA CYS A 289 -0.77 4.26 2.08
C CYS A 289 0.02 5.02 1.02
N ASP A 290 -0.42 6.24 0.66
CA ASP A 290 0.16 7.06 -0.40
C ASP A 290 -0.18 8.53 -0.23
N ARG A 291 0.20 9.35 -1.23
CA ARG A 291 0.03 10.81 -1.24
C ARG A 291 -1.17 11.23 -2.06
N GLY A 292 -1.76 12.37 -1.69
CA GLY A 292 -2.93 12.98 -2.33
C GLY A 292 -2.66 13.54 -3.73
N ASP A 293 -1.40 13.87 -4.06
CA ASP A 293 -1.00 14.42 -5.36
C ASP A 293 -1.34 13.50 -6.56
N ARG A 294 -1.58 12.22 -6.32
CA ARG A 294 -1.99 11.23 -7.34
C ARG A 294 -3.48 11.23 -7.65
N TYR A 295 -4.24 12.07 -6.96
CA TYR A 295 -5.71 12.11 -7.02
C TYR A 295 -6.25 13.49 -7.38
N LEU A 296 -5.40 14.46 -7.74
CA LEU A 296 -5.81 15.82 -8.08
C LEU A 296 -6.79 15.86 -9.25
N SER A 297 -6.58 15.03 -10.27
CA SER A 297 -7.46 14.94 -11.42
C SER A 297 -8.77 14.17 -11.17
N THR A 298 -8.93 13.55 -9.98
CA THR A 298 -10.12 12.73 -9.68
C THR A 298 -11.30 13.53 -9.13
N GLY A 299 -11.08 14.81 -8.78
CA GLY A 299 -12.11 15.67 -8.19
C GLY A 299 -12.36 15.46 -6.69
N VAL A 300 -11.58 14.59 -6.02
CA VAL A 300 -11.71 14.37 -4.57
C VAL A 300 -11.33 15.61 -3.75
N PHE A 301 -10.38 16.38 -4.23
CA PHE A 301 -9.99 17.66 -3.65
C PHE A 301 -10.67 18.79 -4.42
N PRO A 302 -11.08 19.89 -3.73
CA PRO A 302 -11.64 21.07 -4.38
C PRO A 302 -10.60 21.68 -5.34
N ALA A 303 -11.10 22.23 -6.48
CA ALA A 303 -10.28 22.94 -7.47
C ALA A 303 -9.89 24.33 -6.96
#